data_fb82a66917e6c97a5ab5077b008ec14e
#
_entry.id   fb82a66917e6c97a5ab5077b008ec14e
#
_cell.length_a   1.000
_cell.length_b   1.000
_cell.length_c   1.000
_cell.angle_alpha   90.00
_cell.angle_beta   90.00
_cell.angle_gamma   90.00
#
_symmetry.space_group_name_H-M   'P 1'
#
loop_
_entity.id
_entity.type
_entity.pdbx_description
1 polymer ?
#
loop_
_entity_poly.entity_id
_entity_poly.type
_entity_poly.pdbx_seq_one_letter_code
_entity_poly.pdbx_strand_id
1 'polypeptide(L)'
;MVRASKKAFGEDIRIALLLIIIISVIYPIIYVISPGWGVVLGHGITWVIALIGFNLLFSYTGLLSFGHALFLGIGAYTVGFMYKYLGITNIELHLLGSILSSAVTAFIVGFIVVKYTRIFFAIFMLAIAQIFWSLYYKFYWITGGTDGIKVARFSILGISLENLDFASYHHVYFYLVTGIALVLVYIMWRIVNSPFGLALKAIRDNETRARFIGIDVYKMRLYAFIISAIYASITGALAANHHRLVTPDIAYWTTSGKVVFATLLGGAKVFIGPVIGSLVFHIIESFAMRFIYWQLIMGLLIVMIIIVMPGGFIQLIKTSIEHGSRLIRR
;
A
#
# COMPACT_ATOMS: atom_id res chain seq x y z
N MET A 1 19.78 -25.26 -8.06
CA MET A 1 18.51 -24.63 -7.67
C MET A 1 18.70 -23.30 -6.92
N VAL A 2 19.49 -23.21 -5.85
CA VAL A 2 19.67 -21.98 -5.04
C VAL A 2 20.24 -20.79 -5.81
N ARG A 3 21.19 -20.99 -6.75
CA ARG A 3 21.77 -19.91 -7.57
C ARG A 3 20.79 -19.35 -8.63
N ALA A 4 19.95 -20.17 -9.23
CA ALA A 4 18.93 -19.74 -10.19
C ALA A 4 17.82 -18.92 -9.48
N SER A 5 17.41 -19.31 -8.27
CA SER A 5 16.48 -18.57 -7.42
C SER A 5 17.02 -17.18 -7.07
N LYS A 6 18.30 -17.05 -6.64
CA LYS A 6 18.90 -15.74 -6.32
C LYS A 6 19.00 -14.80 -7.52
N LYS A 7 19.20 -15.31 -8.74
CA LYS A 7 19.29 -14.50 -9.96
C LYS A 7 17.91 -13.94 -10.35
N ALA A 8 16.87 -14.77 -10.31
CA ALA A 8 15.49 -14.34 -10.57
C ALA A 8 14.99 -13.30 -9.55
N PHE A 9 15.33 -13.44 -8.28
CA PHE A 9 14.96 -12.48 -7.22
C PHE A 9 15.69 -11.14 -7.34
N GLY A 10 16.93 -11.12 -7.82
CA GLY A 10 17.65 -9.87 -8.09
C GLY A 10 17.09 -9.10 -9.29
N GLU A 11 16.50 -9.81 -10.24
CA GLU A 11 15.82 -9.21 -11.39
C GLU A 11 14.50 -8.52 -10.99
N ASP A 12 13.71 -9.13 -10.11
CA ASP A 12 12.42 -8.57 -9.67
C ASP A 12 12.55 -7.19 -9.00
N ILE A 13 13.57 -6.97 -8.16
CA ILE A 13 13.77 -5.65 -7.54
C ILE A 13 14.26 -4.62 -8.56
N ARG A 14 15.17 -5.00 -9.46
CA ARG A 14 15.65 -4.08 -10.50
C ARG A 14 14.51 -3.60 -11.38
N ILE A 15 13.60 -4.51 -11.77
CA ILE A 15 12.44 -4.18 -12.59
C ILE A 15 11.46 -3.28 -11.79
N ALA A 16 11.24 -3.54 -10.50
CA ALA A 16 10.37 -2.71 -9.65
C ALA A 16 10.91 -1.27 -9.52
N LEU A 17 12.20 -1.13 -9.20
CA LEU A 17 12.83 0.19 -9.09
C LEU A 17 12.89 0.91 -10.45
N LEU A 18 13.24 0.20 -11.52
CA LEU A 18 13.26 0.75 -12.88
C LEU A 18 11.89 1.25 -13.32
N LEU A 19 10.80 0.51 -13.04
CA LEU A 19 9.45 0.96 -13.35
C LEU A 19 9.10 2.27 -12.62
N ILE A 20 9.40 2.37 -11.33
CA ILE A 20 9.15 3.60 -10.57
C ILE A 20 9.99 4.76 -11.12
N ILE A 21 11.26 4.51 -11.47
CA ILE A 21 12.16 5.52 -12.06
C ILE A 21 11.65 5.95 -13.44
N ILE A 22 11.28 5.01 -14.31
CA ILE A 22 10.75 5.31 -15.65
C ILE A 22 9.49 6.18 -15.52
N ILE A 23 8.58 5.84 -14.61
CA ILE A 23 7.38 6.64 -14.36
C ILE A 23 7.76 8.05 -13.88
N SER A 24 8.78 8.18 -13.02
CA SER A 24 9.22 9.49 -12.54
C SER A 24 9.85 10.35 -13.63
N VAL A 25 10.50 9.74 -14.62
CA VAL A 25 11.07 10.44 -15.79
C VAL A 25 9.96 10.86 -16.77
N ILE A 26 8.94 10.03 -16.96
CA ILE A 26 7.83 10.30 -17.88
C ILE A 26 6.80 11.26 -17.26
N TYR A 27 6.72 11.31 -15.92
CA TYR A 27 5.74 12.11 -15.19
C TYR A 27 5.62 13.58 -15.64
N PRO A 28 6.71 14.36 -15.82
CA PRO A 28 6.59 15.76 -16.23
C PRO A 28 5.89 15.90 -17.57
N ILE A 29 6.18 14.99 -18.52
CA ILE A 29 5.56 14.97 -19.85
C ILE A 29 4.05 14.72 -19.72
N ILE A 30 3.68 13.72 -18.93
CA ILE A 30 2.26 13.39 -18.70
C ILE A 30 1.54 14.54 -18.00
N TYR A 31 2.20 15.18 -17.02
CA TYR A 31 1.61 16.30 -16.28
C TYR A 31 1.37 17.52 -17.19
N VAL A 32 2.28 17.83 -18.12
CA VAL A 32 2.12 18.93 -19.08
C VAL A 32 0.97 18.65 -20.05
N ILE A 33 0.83 17.39 -20.53
CA ILE A 33 -0.26 17.00 -21.44
C ILE A 33 -1.61 17.01 -20.69
N SER A 34 -1.63 16.51 -19.46
CA SER A 34 -2.85 16.43 -18.65
C SER A 34 -2.50 16.39 -17.16
N PRO A 35 -2.68 17.52 -16.44
CA PRO A 35 -2.39 17.59 -15.00
C PRO A 35 -3.15 16.53 -14.18
N GLY A 36 -4.37 16.17 -14.58
CA GLY A 36 -5.17 15.14 -13.90
C GLY A 36 -4.50 13.77 -13.90
N TRP A 37 -3.88 13.36 -15.00
CA TRP A 37 -3.14 12.10 -15.06
C TRP A 37 -1.86 12.13 -14.21
N GLY A 38 -1.21 13.29 -14.10
CA GLY A 38 -0.10 13.47 -13.18
C GLY A 38 -0.50 13.22 -11.73
N VAL A 39 -1.65 13.75 -11.30
CA VAL A 39 -2.21 13.50 -9.96
C VAL A 39 -2.53 12.02 -9.74
N VAL A 40 -3.13 11.34 -10.73
CA VAL A 40 -3.43 9.89 -10.67
C VAL A 40 -2.15 9.06 -10.51
N LEU A 41 -1.08 9.39 -11.22
CA LEU A 41 0.21 8.72 -11.07
C LEU A 41 0.82 8.92 -9.69
N GLY A 42 0.76 10.14 -9.15
CA GLY A 42 1.22 10.43 -7.79
C GLY A 42 0.46 9.63 -6.74
N HIS A 43 -0.86 9.52 -6.90
CA HIS A 43 -1.71 8.70 -6.06
C HIS A 43 -1.34 7.21 -6.18
N GLY A 44 -1.17 6.72 -7.42
CA GLY A 44 -0.75 5.34 -7.67
C GLY A 44 0.58 4.98 -7.01
N ILE A 45 1.60 5.86 -7.08
CA ILE A 45 2.89 5.63 -6.42
C ILE A 45 2.75 5.64 -4.88
N THR A 46 1.92 6.52 -4.33
CA THR A 46 1.64 6.55 -2.89
C THR A 46 1.10 5.20 -2.42
N TRP A 47 0.16 4.61 -3.16
CA TRP A 47 -0.45 3.33 -2.81
C TRP A 47 0.46 2.11 -3.03
N VAL A 48 1.50 2.21 -3.85
CA VAL A 48 2.53 1.15 -3.95
C VAL A 48 3.06 0.76 -2.57
N ILE A 49 3.26 1.75 -1.69
CA ILE A 49 3.79 1.53 -0.34
C ILE A 49 2.85 0.63 0.46
N ALA A 50 1.55 0.95 0.52
CA ALA A 50 0.56 0.13 1.23
C ALA A 50 0.45 -1.27 0.65
N LEU A 51 0.43 -1.39 -0.68
CA LEU A 51 0.27 -2.68 -1.35
C LEU A 51 1.46 -3.60 -1.13
N ILE A 52 2.68 -3.07 -1.12
CA ILE A 52 3.87 -3.86 -0.81
C ILE A 52 3.86 -4.30 0.66
N GLY A 53 3.45 -3.42 1.57
CA GLY A 53 3.24 -3.76 2.98
C GLY A 53 2.19 -4.85 3.16
N PHE A 54 1.04 -4.72 2.51
CA PHE A 54 -0.01 -5.74 2.52
C PHE A 54 0.47 -7.06 1.92
N ASN A 55 1.25 -7.02 0.83
CA ASN A 55 1.76 -8.22 0.18
C ASN A 55 2.68 -9.04 1.08
N LEU A 56 3.44 -8.40 1.98
CA LEU A 56 4.21 -9.11 3.01
C LEU A 56 3.30 -10.00 3.86
N LEU A 57 2.17 -9.46 4.29
CA LEU A 57 1.22 -10.21 5.11
C LEU A 57 0.46 -11.26 4.28
N PHE A 58 -0.03 -10.90 3.10
CA PHE A 58 -0.84 -11.77 2.27
C PHE A 58 -0.04 -12.88 1.62
N SER A 59 1.01 -12.54 0.88
CA SER A 59 1.73 -13.52 0.04
C SER A 59 2.84 -14.25 0.77
N TYR A 60 3.44 -13.64 1.79
CA TYR A 60 4.56 -14.27 2.51
C TYR A 60 4.12 -14.98 3.79
N THR A 61 3.05 -14.52 4.47
CA THR A 61 2.54 -15.22 5.67
C THR A 61 1.25 -16.01 5.42
N GLY A 62 0.54 -15.76 4.32
CA GLY A 62 -0.75 -16.38 4.02
C GLY A 62 -1.93 -15.76 4.80
N LEU A 63 -1.77 -14.58 5.40
CA LEU A 63 -2.81 -13.89 6.16
C LEU A 63 -3.49 -12.82 5.30
N LEU A 64 -4.74 -13.07 4.92
CA LEU A 64 -5.56 -12.09 4.21
C LEU A 64 -6.23 -11.14 5.20
N SER A 65 -5.91 -9.85 5.13
CA SER A 65 -6.47 -8.82 6.00
C SER A 65 -7.46 -7.92 5.26
N PHE A 66 -8.72 -7.91 5.68
CA PHE A 66 -9.70 -6.91 5.26
C PHE A 66 -9.77 -5.68 6.18
N GLY A 67 -8.78 -5.51 7.05
CA GLY A 67 -8.70 -4.39 7.97
C GLY A 67 -7.53 -3.43 7.75
N HIS A 68 -6.85 -3.47 6.59
CA HIS A 68 -5.68 -2.60 6.32
C HIS A 68 -6.04 -1.11 6.29
N ALA A 69 -7.30 -0.77 5.96
CA ALA A 69 -7.82 0.60 6.03
C ALA A 69 -7.72 1.21 7.43
N LEU A 70 -7.75 0.40 8.50
CA LEU A 70 -7.48 0.85 9.86
C LEU A 70 -6.14 1.61 9.94
N PHE A 71 -5.07 1.02 9.42
CA PHE A 71 -3.73 1.62 9.50
C PHE A 71 -3.55 2.79 8.55
N LEU A 72 -4.20 2.77 7.38
CA LEU A 72 -4.31 3.94 6.51
C LEU A 72 -5.00 5.09 7.26
N GLY A 73 -6.11 4.80 7.94
CA GLY A 73 -6.82 5.75 8.79
C GLY A 73 -5.95 6.31 9.92
N ILE A 74 -5.26 5.44 10.67
CA ILE A 74 -4.34 5.86 11.76
C ILE A 74 -3.29 6.83 11.22
N GLY A 75 -2.64 6.50 10.08
CA GLY A 75 -1.65 7.38 9.48
C GLY A 75 -2.22 8.74 9.10
N ALA A 76 -3.38 8.75 8.43
CA ALA A 76 -4.03 9.98 8.01
C ALA A 76 -4.50 10.83 9.20
N TYR A 77 -5.17 10.22 10.19
CA TYR A 77 -5.63 10.96 11.37
C TYR A 77 -4.48 11.43 12.26
N THR A 78 -3.36 10.73 12.31
CA THR A 78 -2.16 11.23 12.99
C THR A 78 -1.71 12.56 12.39
N VAL A 79 -1.66 12.66 11.06
CA VAL A 79 -1.35 13.94 10.37
C VAL A 79 -2.40 15.00 10.69
N GLY A 80 -3.69 14.65 10.60
CA GLY A 80 -4.78 15.56 10.92
C GLY A 80 -4.71 16.10 12.34
N PHE A 81 -4.43 15.25 13.33
CA PHE A 81 -4.30 15.64 14.74
C PHE A 81 -3.04 16.46 15.01
N MET A 82 -1.90 16.09 14.42
CA MET A 82 -0.66 16.87 14.54
C MET A 82 -0.83 18.27 13.98
N TYR A 83 -1.55 18.42 12.87
CA TYR A 83 -1.87 19.73 12.33
C TYR A 83 -2.90 20.49 13.19
N LYS A 84 -4.04 19.86 13.50
CA LYS A 84 -5.17 20.51 14.20
C LYS A 84 -4.82 20.97 15.61
N TYR A 85 -4.07 20.17 16.38
CA TYR A 85 -3.80 20.42 17.80
C TYR A 85 -2.41 20.96 18.08
N LEU A 86 -1.42 20.67 17.23
CA LEU A 86 -0.03 21.05 17.45
C LEU A 86 0.47 22.07 16.41
N GLY A 87 -0.31 22.35 15.35
CA GLY A 87 0.12 23.23 14.27
C GLY A 87 1.31 22.72 13.45
N ILE A 88 1.65 21.42 13.59
CA ILE A 88 2.79 20.82 12.90
C ILE A 88 2.45 20.62 11.43
N THR A 89 3.31 21.09 10.53
CA THR A 89 3.19 20.90 9.07
C THR A 89 4.34 20.09 8.47
N ASN A 90 5.38 19.79 9.25
CA ASN A 90 6.57 19.07 8.79
C ASN A 90 6.24 17.63 8.40
N ILE A 91 6.52 17.27 7.14
CA ILE A 91 6.20 15.92 6.63
C ILE A 91 7.01 14.83 7.33
N GLU A 92 8.24 15.13 7.74
CA GLU A 92 9.10 14.21 8.49
C GLU A 92 8.45 13.82 9.83
N LEU A 93 7.91 14.82 10.55
CA LEU A 93 7.21 14.59 11.81
C LEU A 93 5.88 13.85 11.57
N HIS A 94 5.15 14.17 10.50
CA HIS A 94 3.95 13.44 10.11
C HIS A 94 4.25 11.96 9.87
N LEU A 95 5.32 11.64 9.16
CA LEU A 95 5.71 10.25 8.90
C LEU A 95 6.17 9.54 10.17
N LEU A 96 7.00 10.17 10.99
CA LEU A 96 7.44 9.59 12.27
C LEU A 96 6.27 9.34 13.21
N GLY A 97 5.37 10.32 13.37
CA GLY A 97 4.17 10.17 14.18
C GLY A 97 3.27 9.03 13.69
N SER A 98 3.10 8.92 12.36
CA SER A 98 2.29 7.85 11.74
C SER A 98 2.93 6.47 11.93
N ILE A 99 4.24 6.35 11.84
CA ILE A 99 4.97 5.10 12.09
C ILE A 99 4.78 4.67 13.57
N LEU A 100 4.96 5.60 14.51
CA LEU A 100 4.87 5.29 15.94
C LEU A 100 3.44 4.93 16.34
N SER A 101 2.45 5.73 15.95
CA SER A 101 1.02 5.47 16.27
C SER A 101 0.55 4.15 15.68
N SER A 102 0.95 3.86 14.43
CA SER A 102 0.64 2.59 13.78
C SER A 102 1.35 1.40 14.42
N ALA A 103 2.63 1.52 14.78
CA ALA A 103 3.38 0.45 15.44
C ALA A 103 2.73 0.07 16.78
N VAL A 104 2.35 1.06 17.60
CA VAL A 104 1.67 0.84 18.89
C VAL A 104 0.31 0.17 18.66
N THR A 105 -0.51 0.71 17.75
CA THR A 105 -1.83 0.12 17.48
C THR A 105 -1.71 -1.27 16.87
N ALA A 106 -0.78 -1.47 15.95
CA ALA A 106 -0.53 -2.78 15.36
C ALA A 106 -0.01 -3.80 16.36
N PHE A 107 0.79 -3.38 17.34
CA PHE A 107 1.21 -4.26 18.43
C PHE A 107 0.01 -4.70 19.28
N ILE A 108 -0.85 -3.76 19.69
CA ILE A 108 -2.05 -4.05 20.51
C ILE A 108 -3.02 -4.95 19.76
N VAL A 109 -3.40 -4.57 18.54
CA VAL A 109 -4.34 -5.32 17.70
C VAL A 109 -3.73 -6.66 17.30
N GLY A 110 -2.47 -6.66 16.87
CA GLY A 110 -1.76 -7.84 16.42
C GLY A 110 -1.60 -8.88 17.52
N PHE A 111 -1.34 -8.45 18.78
CA PHE A 111 -1.27 -9.34 19.93
C PHE A 111 -2.50 -10.23 20.09
N ILE A 112 -3.68 -9.71 19.69
CA ILE A 112 -4.95 -10.45 19.75
C ILE A 112 -5.17 -11.25 18.47
N VAL A 113 -4.99 -10.62 17.30
CA VAL A 113 -5.53 -11.11 16.02
C VAL A 113 -4.62 -12.13 15.34
N VAL A 114 -3.28 -12.05 15.50
CA VAL A 114 -2.35 -12.95 14.80
C VAL A 114 -2.40 -14.42 15.28
N LYS A 115 -3.10 -14.67 16.38
CA LYS A 115 -3.42 -16.04 16.87
C LYS A 115 -4.37 -16.77 15.93
N TYR A 116 -5.22 -16.01 15.24
CA TYR A 116 -6.19 -16.54 14.29
C TYR A 116 -5.61 -16.57 12.88
N THR A 117 -6.14 -17.49 12.07
CA THR A 117 -5.65 -17.69 10.70
C THR A 117 -6.79 -17.76 9.71
N ARG A 118 -6.47 -17.64 8.43
CA ARG A 118 -7.43 -17.76 7.33
C ARG A 118 -8.62 -16.81 7.49
N ILE A 119 -9.84 -17.31 7.40
CA ILE A 119 -11.10 -16.55 7.43
C ILE A 119 -11.26 -15.80 8.77
N PHE A 120 -10.93 -16.45 9.89
CA PHE A 120 -11.08 -15.83 11.22
C PHE A 120 -10.21 -14.56 11.35
N PHE A 121 -8.95 -14.60 10.91
CA PHE A 121 -8.09 -13.43 10.89
C PHE A 121 -8.70 -12.29 10.06
N ALA A 122 -9.21 -12.62 8.85
CA ALA A 122 -9.80 -11.64 7.95
C ALA A 122 -11.04 -10.94 8.55
N ILE A 123 -11.95 -11.72 9.18
CA ILE A 123 -13.17 -11.20 9.80
C ILE A 123 -12.84 -10.36 11.05
N PHE A 124 -11.93 -10.83 11.92
CA PHE A 124 -11.52 -10.04 13.09
C PHE A 124 -10.89 -8.70 12.69
N MET A 125 -10.02 -8.71 11.69
CA MET A 125 -9.43 -7.46 11.19
C MET A 125 -10.46 -6.52 10.59
N LEU A 126 -11.46 -7.04 9.86
CA LEU A 126 -12.57 -6.26 9.35
C LEU A 126 -13.36 -5.62 10.50
N ALA A 127 -13.73 -6.41 11.52
CA ALA A 127 -14.50 -5.93 12.66
C ALA A 127 -13.76 -4.81 13.42
N ILE A 128 -12.46 -4.99 13.70
CA ILE A 128 -11.65 -3.97 14.38
C ILE A 128 -11.56 -2.70 13.53
N ALA A 129 -11.35 -2.82 12.20
CA ALA A 129 -11.31 -1.68 11.31
C ALA A 129 -12.63 -0.90 11.32
N GLN A 130 -13.78 -1.59 11.38
CA GLN A 130 -15.10 -0.95 11.47
C GLN A 130 -15.34 -0.25 12.82
N ILE A 131 -14.78 -0.76 13.91
CA ILE A 131 -14.82 -0.05 15.21
C ILE A 131 -14.07 1.28 15.07
N PHE A 132 -12.85 1.31 14.54
CA PHE A 132 -12.09 2.55 14.37
C PHE A 132 -12.76 3.52 13.40
N TRP A 133 -13.29 3.01 12.27
CA TRP A 133 -14.08 3.84 11.35
C TRP A 133 -15.28 4.47 12.05
N SER A 134 -16.03 3.69 12.85
CA SER A 134 -17.18 4.18 13.62
C SER A 134 -16.77 5.24 14.66
N LEU A 135 -15.59 5.06 15.30
CA LEU A 135 -15.05 6.06 16.22
C LEU A 135 -14.71 7.35 15.47
N TYR A 136 -14.02 7.27 14.33
CA TYR A 136 -13.71 8.44 13.51
C TYR A 136 -14.97 9.16 13.04
N TYR A 137 -16.03 8.44 12.72
CA TYR A 137 -17.30 9.01 12.28
C TYR A 137 -18.07 9.66 13.42
N LYS A 138 -18.14 9.00 14.59
CA LYS A 138 -18.98 9.45 15.73
C LYS A 138 -18.36 10.56 16.57
N PHE A 139 -17.06 10.56 16.77
CA PHE A 139 -16.38 11.57 17.60
C PHE A 139 -16.11 12.88 16.84
N TYR A 140 -17.19 13.51 16.36
CA TYR A 140 -17.13 14.72 15.55
C TYR A 140 -16.22 15.80 16.15
N TRP A 141 -16.32 16.06 17.46
CA TRP A 141 -15.51 17.08 18.14
C TRP A 141 -13.99 16.87 18.03
N ILE A 142 -13.56 15.65 17.94
CA ILE A 142 -12.13 15.29 17.84
C ILE A 142 -11.72 15.16 16.38
N THR A 143 -12.46 14.39 15.61
CA THR A 143 -12.09 13.92 14.27
C THR A 143 -12.64 14.76 13.13
N GLY A 144 -13.58 15.66 13.42
CA GLY A 144 -14.34 16.38 12.39
C GLY A 144 -15.46 15.55 11.73
N GLY A 145 -15.63 14.27 12.12
CA GLY A 145 -16.67 13.38 11.56
C GLY A 145 -16.66 13.38 10.03
N THR A 146 -17.83 13.56 9.41
CA THR A 146 -17.99 13.62 7.95
C THR A 146 -17.30 14.81 7.29
N ASP A 147 -17.15 15.92 8.00
CA ASP A 147 -16.52 17.13 7.46
C ASP A 147 -15.00 16.98 7.35
N GLY A 148 -14.46 16.05 8.16
CA GLY A 148 -13.05 15.74 8.20
C GLY A 148 -12.18 16.82 8.83
N ILE A 149 -10.86 16.58 8.82
CA ILE A 149 -9.84 17.52 9.28
C ILE A 149 -9.10 18.05 8.07
N LYS A 150 -9.18 19.37 7.85
CA LYS A 150 -8.35 20.04 6.82
C LYS A 150 -6.89 20.06 7.29
N VAL A 151 -5.97 19.80 6.37
CA VAL A 151 -4.52 19.82 6.61
C VAL A 151 -3.90 20.89 5.71
N ALA A 152 -3.00 21.71 6.25
CA ALA A 152 -2.24 22.68 5.44
C ALA A 152 -1.28 21.94 4.49
N ARG A 153 -0.71 22.69 3.55
CA ARG A 153 0.39 22.17 2.75
C ARG A 153 1.58 21.86 3.67
N PHE A 154 2.19 20.70 3.44
CA PHE A 154 3.31 20.28 4.28
C PHE A 154 4.55 21.16 4.05
N SER A 155 5.43 21.18 5.04
CA SER A 155 6.78 21.71 4.95
C SER A 155 7.81 20.59 4.89
N ILE A 156 8.93 20.84 4.24
CA ILE A 156 10.09 19.92 4.16
C ILE A 156 11.26 20.61 4.86
N LEU A 157 11.82 19.98 5.89
CA LEU A 157 12.95 20.50 6.67
C LEU A 157 12.73 21.97 7.13
N GLY A 158 11.49 22.32 7.47
CA GLY A 158 11.11 23.66 7.90
C GLY A 158 10.82 24.66 6.77
N ILE A 159 11.04 24.27 5.50
CA ILE A 159 10.69 25.12 4.34
C ILE A 159 9.21 24.93 4.03
N SER A 160 8.42 26.00 4.21
CA SER A 160 6.99 25.97 3.92
C SER A 160 6.73 25.92 2.40
N LEU A 161 5.84 25.04 1.97
CA LEU A 161 5.39 24.93 0.58
C LEU A 161 4.05 25.66 0.35
N GLU A 162 3.61 26.47 1.29
CA GLU A 162 2.29 27.11 1.27
C GLU A 162 2.14 28.09 0.09
N ASN A 163 3.23 28.81 -0.24
CA ASN A 163 3.25 29.83 -1.29
C ASN A 163 3.44 29.26 -2.72
N LEU A 164 3.65 27.96 -2.87
CA LEU A 164 3.79 27.37 -4.20
C LEU A 164 2.43 27.39 -4.94
N ASP A 165 2.48 27.53 -6.25
CA ASP A 165 1.31 27.26 -7.08
C ASP A 165 0.88 25.78 -7.03
N PHE A 166 -0.30 25.48 -7.55
CA PHE A 166 -0.85 24.11 -7.50
C PHE A 166 0.05 23.11 -8.24
N ALA A 167 0.58 23.47 -9.39
CA ALA A 167 1.42 22.59 -10.20
C ALA A 167 2.74 22.27 -9.49
N SER A 168 3.45 23.29 -9.03
CA SER A 168 4.73 23.13 -8.33
C SER A 168 4.60 22.31 -7.05
N TYR A 169 3.51 22.52 -6.28
CA TYR A 169 3.22 21.69 -5.11
C TYR A 169 3.07 20.22 -5.47
N HIS A 170 2.33 19.89 -6.55
CA HIS A 170 2.15 18.49 -6.99
C HIS A 170 3.44 17.87 -7.52
N HIS A 171 4.29 18.64 -8.19
CA HIS A 171 5.61 18.16 -8.61
C HIS A 171 6.49 17.81 -7.40
N VAL A 172 6.60 18.71 -6.42
CA VAL A 172 7.36 18.45 -5.19
C VAL A 172 6.81 17.22 -4.46
N TYR A 173 5.49 17.14 -4.30
CA TYR A 173 4.84 15.96 -3.68
C TYR A 173 5.18 14.68 -4.43
N PHE A 174 5.04 14.67 -5.76
CA PHE A 174 5.29 13.48 -6.58
C PHE A 174 6.71 12.95 -6.41
N TYR A 175 7.72 13.81 -6.54
CA TYR A 175 9.11 13.38 -6.40
C TYR A 175 9.46 12.96 -4.97
N LEU A 176 8.92 13.62 -3.97
CA LEU A 176 9.08 13.24 -2.58
C LEU A 176 8.52 11.83 -2.32
N VAL A 177 7.27 11.58 -2.73
CA VAL A 177 6.63 10.27 -2.56
C VAL A 177 7.35 9.19 -3.36
N THR A 178 7.81 9.51 -4.56
CA THR A 178 8.61 8.58 -5.38
C THR A 178 9.91 8.19 -4.67
N GLY A 179 10.62 9.16 -4.09
CA GLY A 179 11.83 8.89 -3.29
C GLY A 179 11.54 7.98 -2.09
N ILE A 180 10.48 8.28 -1.34
CA ILE A 180 10.05 7.45 -0.20
C ILE A 180 9.67 6.04 -0.68
N ALA A 181 8.92 5.92 -1.77
CA ALA A 181 8.50 4.63 -2.32
C ALA A 181 9.70 3.78 -2.75
N LEU A 182 10.70 4.37 -3.43
CA LEU A 182 11.93 3.67 -3.82
C LEU A 182 12.67 3.10 -2.60
N VAL A 183 12.83 3.89 -1.55
CA VAL A 183 13.48 3.48 -0.30
C VAL A 183 12.69 2.35 0.36
N LEU A 184 11.38 2.50 0.51
CA LEU A 184 10.53 1.51 1.17
C LEU A 184 10.40 0.21 0.37
N VAL A 185 10.33 0.28 -0.96
CA VAL A 185 10.38 -0.90 -1.86
C VAL A 185 11.70 -1.65 -1.67
N TYR A 186 12.83 -0.93 -1.61
CA TYR A 186 14.14 -1.54 -1.36
C TYR A 186 14.22 -2.20 0.03
N ILE A 187 13.76 -1.51 1.07
CA ILE A 187 13.72 -2.05 2.44
C ILE A 187 12.87 -3.33 2.48
N MET A 188 11.67 -3.31 1.89
CA MET A 188 10.80 -4.48 1.85
C MET A 188 11.46 -5.65 1.09
N TRP A 189 12.13 -5.37 -0.02
CA TRP A 189 12.88 -6.40 -0.74
C TRP A 189 13.96 -7.05 0.14
N ARG A 190 14.68 -6.25 0.94
CA ARG A 190 15.64 -6.76 1.93
C ARG A 190 14.97 -7.65 2.97
N ILE A 191 13.81 -7.23 3.48
CA ILE A 191 13.02 -7.97 4.48
C ILE A 191 12.59 -9.32 3.92
N VAL A 192 11.98 -9.37 2.74
CA VAL A 192 11.43 -10.62 2.18
C VAL A 192 12.50 -11.61 1.71
N ASN A 193 13.74 -11.14 1.48
CA ASN A 193 14.90 -11.97 1.13
C ASN A 193 15.81 -12.28 2.33
N SER A 194 15.47 -11.83 3.53
CA SER A 194 16.17 -12.14 4.78
C SER A 194 15.73 -13.52 5.34
N PRO A 195 16.43 -14.04 6.36
CA PRO A 195 15.97 -15.23 7.09
C PRO A 195 14.54 -15.08 7.63
N PHE A 196 14.13 -13.87 8.01
CA PHE A 196 12.76 -13.55 8.41
C PHE A 196 11.76 -13.84 7.29
N GLY A 197 12.00 -13.36 6.08
CA GLY A 197 11.13 -13.61 4.93
C GLY A 197 11.06 -15.10 4.54
N LEU A 198 12.15 -15.85 4.72
CA LEU A 198 12.15 -17.30 4.52
C LEU A 198 11.30 -18.01 5.58
N ALA A 199 11.39 -17.59 6.84
CA ALA A 199 10.55 -18.12 7.92
C ALA A 199 9.06 -17.87 7.65
N LEU A 200 8.68 -16.68 7.16
CA LEU A 200 7.30 -16.38 6.79
C LEU A 200 6.77 -17.30 5.68
N LYS A 201 7.58 -17.56 4.64
CA LYS A 201 7.21 -18.49 3.56
C LYS A 201 7.02 -19.93 4.10
N ALA A 202 7.91 -20.38 5.00
CA ALA A 202 7.78 -21.68 5.64
C ALA A 202 6.49 -21.79 6.45
N ILE A 203 6.11 -20.75 7.19
CA ILE A 203 4.85 -20.66 7.93
C ILE A 203 3.65 -20.73 6.99
N ARG A 204 3.67 -19.99 5.89
CA ARG A 204 2.62 -19.98 4.88
C ARG A 204 2.42 -21.36 4.27
N ASP A 205 3.51 -22.04 3.92
CA ASP A 205 3.46 -23.32 3.23
C ASP A 205 2.98 -24.45 4.18
N ASN A 206 3.48 -24.48 5.41
CA ASN A 206 2.99 -25.40 6.45
C ASN A 206 3.37 -24.94 7.86
N GLU A 207 2.40 -24.41 8.60
CA GLU A 207 2.59 -23.90 9.96
C GLU A 207 3.11 -24.96 10.93
N THR A 208 2.58 -26.17 10.86
CA THR A 208 2.95 -27.27 11.75
C THR A 208 4.42 -27.66 11.55
N ARG A 209 4.85 -27.81 10.30
CA ARG A 209 6.27 -28.11 10.00
C ARG A 209 7.19 -26.98 10.43
N ALA A 210 6.78 -25.71 10.25
CA ALA A 210 7.55 -24.54 10.69
C ALA A 210 7.77 -24.56 12.21
N ARG A 211 6.75 -24.93 12.98
CA ARG A 211 6.88 -25.09 14.45
C ARG A 211 7.84 -26.21 14.83
N PHE A 212 7.80 -27.36 14.15
CA PHE A 212 8.69 -28.48 14.47
C PHE A 212 10.17 -28.19 14.22
N ILE A 213 10.50 -27.26 13.31
CA ILE A 213 11.88 -26.82 13.09
C ILE A 213 12.25 -25.59 13.96
N GLY A 214 11.44 -25.27 14.98
CA GLY A 214 11.73 -24.25 16.00
C GLY A 214 11.34 -22.80 15.62
N ILE A 215 10.54 -22.59 14.56
CA ILE A 215 10.09 -21.24 14.21
C ILE A 215 8.93 -20.85 15.14
N ASP A 216 9.08 -19.71 15.85
CA ASP A 216 8.01 -19.09 16.62
C ASP A 216 7.00 -18.40 15.67
N VAL A 217 5.99 -19.13 15.27
CA VAL A 217 4.97 -18.69 14.29
C VAL A 217 4.25 -17.42 14.75
N TYR A 218 3.94 -17.34 16.06
CA TYR A 218 3.24 -16.20 16.63
C TYR A 218 4.05 -14.91 16.50
N LYS A 219 5.30 -14.92 16.95
CA LYS A 219 6.18 -13.74 16.85
C LYS A 219 6.45 -13.35 15.42
N MET A 220 6.70 -14.32 14.52
CA MET A 220 6.94 -14.03 13.11
C MET A 220 5.73 -13.36 12.44
N ARG A 221 4.52 -13.83 12.71
CA ARG A 221 3.28 -13.20 12.22
C ARG A 221 3.08 -11.81 12.82
N LEU A 222 3.34 -11.64 14.11
CA LEU A 222 3.21 -10.33 14.77
C LEU A 222 4.14 -9.29 14.16
N TYR A 223 5.41 -9.64 13.93
CA TYR A 223 6.36 -8.74 13.28
C TYR A 223 5.95 -8.41 11.85
N ALA A 224 5.52 -9.40 11.06
CA ALA A 224 5.02 -9.17 9.71
C ALA A 224 3.80 -8.24 9.70
N PHE A 225 2.89 -8.41 10.68
CA PHE A 225 1.71 -7.59 10.84
C PHE A 225 2.06 -6.13 11.17
N ILE A 226 2.98 -5.90 12.12
CA ILE A 226 3.44 -4.55 12.48
C ILE A 226 4.12 -3.86 11.29
N ILE A 227 5.00 -4.56 10.58
CA ILE A 227 5.67 -4.00 9.39
C ILE A 227 4.63 -3.62 8.33
N SER A 228 3.68 -4.49 8.05
CA SER A 228 2.60 -4.26 7.09
C SER A 228 1.74 -3.06 7.47
N ALA A 229 1.41 -2.92 8.76
CA ALA A 229 0.66 -1.80 9.31
C ALA A 229 1.40 -0.46 9.19
N ILE A 230 2.71 -0.44 9.44
CA ILE A 230 3.55 0.75 9.26
C ILE A 230 3.53 1.23 7.82
N TYR A 231 3.67 0.32 6.85
CA TYR A 231 3.61 0.68 5.43
C TYR A 231 2.25 1.27 5.04
N ALA A 232 1.16 0.69 5.52
CA ALA A 232 -0.18 1.24 5.32
C ALA A 232 -0.33 2.62 5.96
N SER A 233 0.18 2.83 7.16
CA SER A 233 0.12 4.10 7.87
C SER A 233 0.92 5.21 7.17
N ILE A 234 2.11 4.91 6.67
CA ILE A 234 2.90 5.84 5.86
C ILE A 234 2.09 6.28 4.62
N THR A 235 1.43 5.33 3.94
CA THR A 235 0.55 5.64 2.82
C THR A 235 -0.59 6.55 3.24
N GLY A 236 -1.23 6.29 4.38
CA GLY A 236 -2.29 7.12 4.94
C GLY A 236 -1.84 8.55 5.24
N ALA A 237 -0.66 8.71 5.83
CA ALA A 237 -0.05 10.01 6.09
C ALA A 237 0.27 10.79 4.81
N LEU A 238 0.83 10.12 3.81
CA LEU A 238 1.10 10.74 2.51
C LEU A 238 -0.20 11.11 1.79
N ALA A 239 -1.22 10.26 1.83
CA ALA A 239 -2.53 10.55 1.26
C ALA A 239 -3.20 11.76 1.92
N ALA A 240 -3.12 11.89 3.25
CA ALA A 240 -3.63 13.05 3.99
C ALA A 240 -2.96 14.37 3.54
N ASN A 241 -1.64 14.34 3.35
CA ASN A 241 -0.89 15.51 2.83
C ASN A 241 -1.22 15.81 1.37
N HIS A 242 -1.52 14.77 0.56
CA HIS A 242 -1.91 14.95 -0.84
C HIS A 242 -3.30 15.56 -0.98
N HIS A 243 -4.29 14.96 -0.31
CA HIS A 243 -5.68 15.42 -0.39
C HIS A 243 -5.95 16.66 0.45
N ARG A 244 -5.08 16.98 1.42
CA ARG A 244 -5.22 18.10 2.37
C ARG A 244 -6.53 18.02 3.17
N LEU A 245 -7.11 16.84 3.25
CA LEU A 245 -8.35 16.55 3.96
C LEU A 245 -8.29 15.10 4.45
N VAL A 246 -8.61 14.90 5.72
CA VAL A 246 -8.69 13.59 6.34
C VAL A 246 -10.13 13.31 6.70
N THR A 247 -10.76 12.33 6.05
CA THR A 247 -12.13 11.90 6.32
C THR A 247 -12.15 10.45 6.82
N PRO A 248 -13.20 10.02 7.51
CA PRO A 248 -13.35 8.64 7.96
C PRO A 248 -13.30 7.59 6.85
N ASP A 249 -13.63 7.97 5.61
CA ASP A 249 -13.71 7.06 4.47
C ASP A 249 -12.38 6.34 4.17
N ILE A 250 -11.25 6.96 4.53
CA ILE A 250 -9.93 6.32 4.38
C ILE A 250 -9.79 5.05 5.23
N ALA A 251 -10.51 4.98 6.36
CA ALA A 251 -10.51 3.84 7.27
C ALA A 251 -11.66 2.84 6.99
N TYR A 252 -12.51 3.10 6.00
CA TYR A 252 -13.65 2.26 5.69
C TYR A 252 -13.24 0.95 5.04
N TRP A 253 -14.05 -0.10 5.22
CA TRP A 253 -13.71 -1.45 4.72
C TRP A 253 -13.50 -1.52 3.21
N THR A 254 -14.18 -0.69 2.42
CA THR A 254 -13.99 -0.63 0.97
C THR A 254 -12.56 -0.24 0.58
N THR A 255 -11.92 0.60 1.38
CA THR A 255 -10.51 0.97 1.21
C THR A 255 -9.58 -0.22 1.45
N SER A 256 -9.89 -1.09 2.44
CA SER A 256 -9.19 -2.38 2.58
C SER A 256 -9.40 -3.27 1.35
N GLY A 257 -10.63 -3.29 0.80
CA GLY A 257 -10.93 -4.00 -0.45
C GLY A 257 -10.08 -3.52 -1.62
N LYS A 258 -9.88 -2.21 -1.78
CA LYS A 258 -8.99 -1.64 -2.81
C LYS A 258 -7.57 -2.16 -2.69
N VAL A 259 -7.01 -2.21 -1.47
CA VAL A 259 -5.66 -2.77 -1.21
C VAL A 259 -5.57 -4.23 -1.65
N VAL A 260 -6.55 -5.06 -1.26
CA VAL A 260 -6.62 -6.48 -1.63
C VAL A 260 -6.71 -6.64 -3.15
N PHE A 261 -7.67 -5.97 -3.78
CA PHE A 261 -7.92 -6.12 -5.21
C PHE A 261 -6.78 -5.59 -6.07
N ALA A 262 -6.20 -4.44 -5.73
CA ALA A 262 -5.05 -3.91 -6.44
C ALA A 262 -3.84 -4.85 -6.34
N THR A 263 -3.62 -5.49 -5.18
CA THR A 263 -2.54 -6.48 -5.02
C THR A 263 -2.78 -7.74 -5.86
N LEU A 264 -4.02 -8.25 -5.89
CA LEU A 264 -4.39 -9.42 -6.71
C LEU A 264 -4.27 -9.11 -8.20
N LEU A 265 -4.73 -7.94 -8.63
CA LEU A 265 -4.69 -7.46 -9.99
C LEU A 265 -3.26 -7.38 -10.54
N GLY A 266 -2.31 -6.91 -9.73
CA GLY A 266 -0.90 -6.89 -10.09
C GLY A 266 -0.26 -8.27 -10.13
N GLY A 267 -0.74 -9.20 -9.33
CA GLY A 267 -0.18 -10.56 -9.16
C GLY A 267 0.56 -10.72 -7.83
N ALA A 268 -0.16 -11.11 -6.79
CA ALA A 268 0.33 -11.17 -5.41
C ALA A 268 1.56 -12.09 -5.21
N LYS A 269 1.72 -13.14 -6.01
CA LYS A 269 2.81 -14.12 -5.86
C LYS A 269 4.20 -13.59 -6.24
N VAL A 270 4.26 -12.46 -6.92
CA VAL A 270 5.51 -11.86 -7.41
C VAL A 270 5.76 -10.53 -6.69
N PHE A 271 7.01 -10.27 -6.30
CA PHE A 271 7.36 -9.07 -5.53
C PHE A 271 6.97 -7.76 -6.22
N ILE A 272 7.13 -7.69 -7.54
CA ILE A 272 6.78 -6.52 -8.35
C ILE A 272 5.27 -6.36 -8.56
N GLY A 273 4.47 -7.41 -8.33
CA GLY A 273 3.02 -7.40 -8.56
C GLY A 273 2.30 -6.20 -7.94
N PRO A 274 2.48 -5.92 -6.63
CA PRO A 274 1.86 -4.76 -5.98
C PRO A 274 2.19 -3.41 -6.63
N VAL A 275 3.40 -3.25 -7.20
CA VAL A 275 3.80 -2.01 -7.90
C VAL A 275 2.96 -1.82 -9.16
N ILE A 276 2.89 -2.87 -9.99
CA ILE A 276 2.06 -2.85 -11.21
C ILE A 276 0.59 -2.72 -10.84
N GLY A 277 0.15 -3.49 -9.84
CA GLY A 277 -1.24 -3.51 -9.39
C GLY A 277 -1.73 -2.15 -8.90
N SER A 278 -0.90 -1.41 -8.17
CA SER A 278 -1.25 -0.05 -7.74
C SER A 278 -1.50 0.88 -8.93
N LEU A 279 -0.56 0.91 -9.86
CA LEU A 279 -0.64 1.80 -11.02
C LEU A 279 -1.85 1.46 -11.90
N VAL A 280 -1.99 0.18 -12.26
CA VAL A 280 -3.10 -0.28 -13.10
C VAL A 280 -4.45 -0.04 -12.43
N PHE A 281 -4.55 -0.33 -11.13
CA PHE A 281 -5.79 -0.12 -10.37
C PHE A 281 -6.22 1.35 -10.39
N HIS A 282 -5.31 2.29 -10.09
CA HIS A 282 -5.66 3.72 -10.04
C HIS A 282 -5.94 4.30 -11.43
N ILE A 283 -5.30 3.80 -12.49
CA ILE A 283 -5.65 4.17 -13.86
C ILE A 283 -7.07 3.70 -14.17
N ILE A 284 -7.41 2.45 -13.88
CA ILE A 284 -8.76 1.90 -14.13
C ILE A 284 -9.79 2.65 -13.27
N GLU A 285 -9.50 2.90 -11.99
CA GLU A 285 -10.38 3.65 -11.08
C GLU A 285 -10.65 5.06 -11.62
N SER A 286 -9.62 5.76 -12.09
CA SER A 286 -9.76 7.11 -12.66
C SER A 286 -10.64 7.14 -13.92
N PHE A 287 -10.57 6.11 -14.75
CA PHE A 287 -11.49 5.96 -15.90
C PHE A 287 -12.91 5.63 -15.43
N ALA A 288 -13.05 4.69 -14.48
CA ALA A 288 -14.35 4.26 -13.99
C ALA A 288 -15.13 5.40 -13.32
N MET A 289 -14.44 6.26 -12.55
CA MET A 289 -15.05 7.42 -11.86
C MET A 289 -15.74 8.43 -12.78
N ARG A 290 -15.56 8.35 -14.10
CA ARG A 290 -16.27 9.17 -15.08
C ARG A 290 -17.72 8.73 -15.28
N PHE A 291 -18.09 7.53 -14.83
CA PHE A 291 -19.42 6.95 -14.97
C PHE A 291 -20.19 7.01 -13.66
N ILE A 292 -21.52 7.19 -13.73
CA ILE A 292 -22.39 7.27 -12.54
C ILE A 292 -22.29 5.99 -11.70
N TYR A 293 -22.25 4.83 -12.34
CA TYR A 293 -22.17 3.51 -11.67
C TYR A 293 -20.75 2.97 -11.56
N TRP A 294 -19.78 3.84 -11.26
CA TRP A 294 -18.36 3.49 -11.26
C TRP A 294 -18.01 2.32 -10.30
N GLN A 295 -18.68 2.21 -9.14
CA GLN A 295 -18.45 1.10 -8.21
C GLN A 295 -18.83 -0.26 -8.82
N LEU A 296 -19.96 -0.32 -9.55
CA LEU A 296 -20.41 -1.50 -10.25
C LEU A 296 -19.42 -1.87 -11.37
N ILE A 297 -18.99 -0.89 -12.15
CA ILE A 297 -18.00 -1.08 -13.22
C ILE A 297 -16.70 -1.62 -12.65
N MET A 298 -16.19 -1.01 -11.58
CA MET A 298 -14.97 -1.46 -10.89
C MET A 298 -15.11 -2.88 -10.36
N GLY A 299 -16.22 -3.20 -9.70
CA GLY A 299 -16.46 -4.54 -9.17
C GLY A 299 -16.47 -5.61 -10.28
N LEU A 300 -17.19 -5.33 -11.37
CA LEU A 300 -17.28 -6.24 -12.50
C LEU A 300 -15.94 -6.43 -13.23
N LEU A 301 -15.19 -5.34 -13.44
CA LEU A 301 -13.85 -5.39 -14.02
C LEU A 301 -12.88 -6.22 -13.15
N ILE A 302 -12.88 -6.01 -11.84
CA ILE A 302 -12.02 -6.75 -10.91
C ILE A 302 -12.35 -8.24 -10.95
N VAL A 303 -13.63 -8.61 -10.89
CA VAL A 303 -14.07 -10.02 -10.96
C VAL A 303 -13.67 -10.63 -12.30
N MET A 304 -13.89 -9.94 -13.41
CA MET A 304 -13.50 -10.41 -14.74
C MET A 304 -11.98 -10.64 -14.83
N ILE A 305 -11.17 -9.67 -14.36
CA ILE A 305 -9.71 -9.80 -14.42
C ILE A 305 -9.23 -10.96 -13.56
N ILE A 306 -9.75 -11.16 -12.35
CA ILE A 306 -9.35 -12.25 -11.47
C ILE A 306 -9.69 -13.62 -12.07
N ILE A 307 -10.85 -13.76 -12.75
CA ILE A 307 -11.27 -15.01 -13.39
C ILE A 307 -10.40 -15.30 -14.63
N VAL A 308 -10.18 -14.30 -15.48
CA VAL A 308 -9.44 -14.45 -16.74
C VAL A 308 -7.94 -14.54 -16.51
N MET A 309 -7.43 -13.89 -15.44
CA MET A 309 -6.00 -13.71 -15.18
C MET A 309 -5.64 -14.07 -13.72
N PRO A 310 -5.70 -15.36 -13.33
CA PRO A 310 -5.49 -15.77 -11.94
C PRO A 310 -4.08 -15.47 -11.39
N GLY A 311 -3.11 -15.17 -12.26
CA GLY A 311 -1.77 -14.73 -11.89
C GLY A 311 -1.54 -13.22 -11.95
N GLY A 312 -2.59 -12.43 -12.23
CA GLY A 312 -2.54 -10.97 -12.39
C GLY A 312 -1.81 -10.52 -13.67
N PHE A 313 -1.70 -9.20 -13.83
CA PHE A 313 -1.08 -8.59 -15.01
C PHE A 313 0.36 -9.04 -15.27
N ILE A 314 1.10 -9.36 -14.22
CA ILE A 314 2.50 -9.80 -14.37
C ILE A 314 2.62 -11.14 -15.09
N GLN A 315 1.62 -12.02 -14.96
CA GLN A 315 1.60 -13.29 -15.68
C GLN A 315 1.46 -13.08 -17.19
N LEU A 316 0.62 -12.14 -17.62
CA LEU A 316 0.50 -11.79 -19.04
C LEU A 316 1.82 -11.31 -19.60
N ILE A 317 2.50 -10.39 -18.89
CA ILE A 317 3.78 -9.84 -19.33
C ILE A 317 4.82 -10.99 -19.50
N LYS A 318 4.91 -11.91 -18.53
CA LYS A 318 5.82 -13.05 -18.61
C LYS A 318 5.50 -13.97 -19.79
N THR A 319 4.22 -14.31 -19.96
CA THR A 319 3.78 -15.17 -21.07
C THR A 319 4.04 -14.53 -22.43
N SER A 320 3.80 -13.22 -22.57
CA SER A 320 4.09 -12.48 -23.82
C SER A 320 5.57 -12.44 -24.15
N ILE A 321 6.45 -12.25 -23.16
CA ILE A 321 7.90 -12.26 -23.35
C ILE A 321 8.40 -13.67 -23.74
N GLU A 322 7.87 -14.72 -23.12
CA GLU A 322 8.24 -16.10 -23.45
C GLU A 322 7.78 -16.50 -24.87
N HIS A 323 6.61 -16.07 -25.31
CA HIS A 323 6.13 -16.28 -26.68
C HIS A 323 7.00 -15.52 -27.70
N GLY A 324 7.33 -14.25 -27.43
CA GLY A 324 8.20 -13.45 -28.29
C GLY A 324 9.60 -14.07 -28.42
N SER A 325 10.17 -14.57 -27.32
CA SER A 325 11.49 -15.23 -27.36
C SER A 325 11.50 -16.59 -28.09
N ARG A 326 10.39 -17.30 -28.15
CA ARG A 326 10.24 -18.52 -28.95
C ARG A 326 10.11 -18.24 -30.44
N LEU A 327 9.50 -17.11 -30.83
CA LEU A 327 9.39 -16.68 -32.21
C LEU A 327 10.74 -16.21 -32.80
N ILE A 328 11.60 -15.61 -31.99
CA ILE A 328 12.94 -15.15 -32.41
C ILE A 328 13.96 -16.31 -32.51
N ARG A 329 13.69 -17.44 -31.86
CA ARG A 329 14.55 -18.64 -31.89
C ARG A 329 14.17 -19.66 -33.00
N ARG A 330 13.13 -19.39 -33.77
CA ARG A 330 12.77 -20.08 -34.99
C ARG A 330 13.22 -19.26 -36.21
#